data_2193375c59fc752ffcd5cbbce9e9cfeb
#
_entry.id   2193375c59fc752ffcd5cbbce9e9cfeb
#
_cell.length_a   1.000
_cell.length_b   1.000
_cell.length_c   1.000
_cell.angle_alpha   90.00
_cell.angle_beta   90.00
_cell.angle_gamma   90.00
#
_symmetry.space_group_name_H-M   'P 1'
#
loop_
_entity.id
_entity.type
_entity.pdbx_description
1 polymer ?
#
loop_
_entity_poly.entity_id
_entity_poly.type
_entity_poly.pdbx_seq_one_letter_code
_entity_poly.pdbx_strand_id
1 'polypeptide(L)'
;MAVHNSLFLETFGDTPLLRVLEFFLMYPDFDYIKSYVAKETGVSRVTIEKIWKHLVKVNIITESRTLGKIEMWRLNKEHPKVKVLMQTAVRLSLGYLESLKAKAKTAS
;
A
#
# COMPACT_ATOMS: atom_id res chain seq x y z
N MET A 1 -7.52 -7.73 -8.93
CA MET A 1 -6.88 -8.22 -7.94
C MET A 1 -7.66 -8.68 -6.80
N ALA A 2 -7.28 -9.53 -6.41
CA ALA A 2 -8.01 -10.15 -5.52
C ALA A 2 -7.82 -9.81 -4.15
N VAL A 3 -8.59 -10.36 -3.45
CA VAL A 3 -8.47 -10.36 -2.06
C VAL A 3 -7.19 -11.00 -1.68
N HIS A 4 -6.51 -10.44 -0.76
CA HIS A 4 -5.38 -11.10 -0.18
C HIS A 4 -5.51 -11.02 1.33
N ASN A 5 -4.97 -12.03 1.98
CA ASN A 5 -4.95 -12.09 3.43
C ASN A 5 -3.73 -11.35 3.91
N SER A 6 -3.95 -10.13 4.34
CA SER A 6 -2.91 -9.24 4.77
C SER A 6 -3.05 -8.98 6.25
N LEU A 7 -1.99 -9.19 7.01
CA LEU A 7 -2.02 -8.87 8.42
C LEU A 7 -2.16 -7.37 8.64
N PHE A 8 -1.65 -6.57 7.70
CA PHE A 8 -1.80 -5.13 7.74
C PHE A 8 -3.29 -4.74 7.68
N LEU A 9 -4.03 -5.25 6.69
CA LEU A 9 -5.45 -4.93 6.55
C LEU A 9 -6.28 -5.56 7.67
N GLU A 10 -5.89 -6.73 8.11
CA GLU A 10 -6.56 -7.38 9.23
C GLU A 10 -6.43 -6.54 10.50
N THR A 11 -5.24 -5.97 10.72
CA THR A 11 -4.97 -5.18 11.92
C THR A 11 -5.66 -3.83 11.88
N PHE A 12 -5.59 -3.13 10.76
CA PHE A 12 -6.07 -1.75 10.67
C PHE A 12 -7.45 -1.61 10.05
N GLY A 13 -7.98 -2.69 9.48
CA GLY A 13 -9.26 -2.67 8.80
C GLY A 13 -9.10 -2.63 7.29
N ASP A 14 -9.99 -3.33 6.59
CA ASP A 14 -9.95 -3.40 5.14
C ASP A 14 -10.82 -2.29 4.55
N THR A 15 -10.22 -1.14 4.32
CA THR A 15 -10.88 0.01 3.73
C THR A 15 -10.17 0.38 2.44
N PRO A 16 -10.85 1.11 1.54
CA PRO A 16 -10.19 1.55 0.30
C PRO A 16 -8.90 2.33 0.56
N LEU A 17 -8.90 3.22 1.55
CA LEU A 17 -7.70 3.98 1.89
C LEU A 17 -6.54 3.05 2.27
N LEU A 18 -6.80 2.08 3.13
CA LEU A 18 -5.75 1.20 3.62
C LEU A 18 -5.30 0.21 2.55
N ARG A 19 -6.17 -0.19 1.63
CA ARG A 19 -5.76 -0.99 0.48
C ARG A 19 -4.76 -0.25 -0.40
N VAL A 20 -5.03 1.02 -0.68
CA VAL A 20 -4.14 1.83 -1.50
C VAL A 20 -2.83 2.08 -0.78
N LEU A 21 -2.89 2.42 0.51
CA LEU A 21 -1.70 2.64 1.31
C LEU A 21 -0.83 1.38 1.34
N GLU A 22 -1.44 0.24 1.61
CA GLU A 22 -0.68 -1.02 1.62
C GLU A 22 -0.04 -1.30 0.28
N PHE A 23 -0.74 -1.03 -0.81
CA PHE A 23 -0.19 -1.24 -2.15
C PHE A 23 1.15 -0.50 -2.31
N PHE A 24 1.18 0.77 -1.93
CA PHE A 24 2.41 1.54 -2.03
C PHE A 24 3.48 1.04 -1.06
N LEU A 25 3.10 0.64 0.14
CA LEU A 25 4.07 0.19 1.13
C LEU A 25 4.69 -1.16 0.77
N MET A 26 3.94 -2.02 0.10
CA MET A 26 4.44 -3.34 -0.29
C MET A 26 5.21 -3.31 -1.60
N TYR A 27 4.99 -2.33 -2.45
CA TYR A 27 5.67 -2.20 -3.74
C TYR A 27 6.24 -0.79 -3.88
N PRO A 28 7.20 -0.41 -3.00
CA PRO A 28 7.61 0.99 -2.86
C PRO A 28 8.59 1.49 -3.90
N ASP A 29 9.13 0.64 -4.74
CA ASP A 29 10.24 0.99 -5.61
C ASP A 29 9.84 1.41 -7.02
N PHE A 30 8.55 1.51 -7.29
CA PHE A 30 8.06 1.78 -8.63
C PHE A 30 7.21 3.05 -8.67
N ASP A 31 7.12 3.61 -9.87
CA ASP A 31 6.21 4.72 -10.15
C ASP A 31 4.90 4.15 -10.69
N TYR A 32 3.78 4.76 -10.33
CA TYR A 32 2.47 4.26 -10.73
C TYR A 32 1.58 5.36 -11.27
N ILE A 33 0.72 5.01 -12.22
CA ILE A 33 -0.38 5.87 -12.59
C ILE A 33 -1.59 5.57 -11.70
N LYS A 34 -2.38 6.59 -11.44
CA LYS A 34 -3.52 6.47 -10.52
C LYS A 34 -4.49 5.37 -10.93
N SER A 35 -4.80 5.28 -12.21
CA SER A 35 -5.78 4.30 -12.71
C SER A 35 -5.31 2.86 -12.50
N TYR A 36 -4.00 2.63 -12.60
CA TYR A 36 -3.44 1.30 -12.36
C TYR A 36 -3.63 0.90 -10.90
N VAL A 37 -3.33 1.83 -9.99
CA VAL A 37 -3.49 1.55 -8.55
C VAL A 37 -4.95 1.29 -8.21
N ALA A 38 -5.86 2.08 -8.78
CA ALA A 38 -7.30 1.88 -8.56
C ALA A 38 -7.72 0.48 -9.00
N LYS A 39 -7.25 0.05 -10.17
CA LYS A 39 -7.57 -1.26 -10.69
C LYS A 39 -7.02 -2.38 -9.81
N GLU A 40 -5.76 -2.26 -9.41
CA GLU A 40 -5.11 -3.30 -8.62
C GLU A 40 -5.68 -3.44 -7.22
N THR A 41 -6.17 -2.35 -6.65
CA THR A 41 -6.73 -2.35 -5.31
C THR A 41 -8.24 -2.55 -5.28
N GLY A 42 -8.89 -2.54 -6.45
CA GLY A 42 -10.34 -2.68 -6.52
C GLY A 42 -11.09 -1.46 -6.04
N VAL A 43 -10.46 -0.29 -6.08
CA VAL A 43 -11.06 0.96 -5.59
C VAL A 43 -11.69 1.71 -6.76
N SER A 44 -12.89 2.24 -6.54
CA SER A 44 -13.62 2.94 -7.60
C SER A 44 -12.92 4.24 -8.00
N ARG A 45 -13.26 4.73 -9.21
CA ARG A 45 -12.68 5.97 -9.73
C ARG A 45 -12.96 7.17 -8.84
N VAL A 46 -14.16 7.26 -8.32
CA VAL A 46 -14.53 8.38 -7.43
C VAL A 46 -13.75 8.31 -6.11
N THR A 47 -13.66 7.13 -5.55
CA THR A 47 -12.98 6.94 -4.28
C THR A 47 -11.48 7.15 -4.40
N ILE A 48 -10.86 6.67 -5.49
CA ILE A 48 -9.41 6.81 -5.64
C ILE A 48 -9.00 8.28 -5.74
N GLU A 49 -9.85 9.14 -6.31
CA GLU A 49 -9.54 10.57 -6.39
C GLU A 49 -9.43 11.19 -5.00
N LYS A 50 -10.34 10.83 -4.12
CA LYS A 50 -10.32 11.35 -2.75
C LYS A 50 -9.11 10.83 -1.97
N ILE A 51 -8.82 9.55 -2.13
CA ILE A 51 -7.67 8.92 -1.47
C ILE A 51 -6.38 9.57 -1.95
N TRP A 52 -6.25 9.79 -3.25
CA TRP A 52 -5.04 10.38 -3.83
C TRP A 52 -4.75 11.75 -3.25
N LYS A 53 -5.77 12.61 -3.24
CA LYS A 53 -5.62 13.94 -2.66
C LYS A 53 -5.18 13.89 -1.21
N HIS A 54 -5.74 12.96 -0.46
CA HIS A 54 -5.38 12.81 0.94
C HIS A 54 -3.93 12.35 1.10
N LEU A 55 -3.52 11.33 0.35
CA LEU A 55 -2.16 10.80 0.45
C LEU A 55 -1.11 11.82 0.03
N VAL A 56 -1.42 12.65 -0.96
CA VAL A 56 -0.52 13.75 -1.35
C VAL A 56 -0.43 14.78 -0.22
N LYS A 57 -1.57 15.15 0.33
CA LYS A 57 -1.65 16.17 1.37
C LYS A 57 -0.83 15.77 2.61
N VAL A 58 -0.87 14.50 2.98
CA VAL A 58 -0.15 14.03 4.17
C VAL A 58 1.25 13.50 3.85
N ASN A 59 1.74 13.76 2.64
CA ASN A 59 3.13 13.47 2.23
C ASN A 59 3.47 11.99 2.16
N ILE A 60 2.50 11.15 1.88
CA ILE A 60 2.77 9.72 1.71
C ILE A 60 3.17 9.39 0.29
N ILE A 61 2.52 10.02 -0.69
CA ILE A 61 2.92 9.85 -2.10
C ILE A 61 3.28 11.21 -2.69
N THR A 62 4.10 11.17 -3.73
CA THR A 62 4.55 12.38 -4.41
C THR A 62 4.59 12.11 -5.90
N GLU A 63 4.41 13.15 -6.71
CA GLU A 63 4.54 13.02 -8.14
C GLU A 63 6.01 12.80 -8.48
N SER A 64 6.30 11.77 -9.28
CA SER A 64 7.67 11.45 -9.64
C SER A 64 8.05 12.05 -10.99
N ARG A 65 7.15 11.95 -11.96
CA ARG A 65 7.41 12.48 -13.30
C ARG A 65 6.12 12.52 -14.11
N THR A 66 6.18 13.26 -15.22
CA THR A 66 5.07 13.30 -16.16
C THR A 66 5.57 12.82 -17.50
N LEU A 67 4.85 11.89 -18.12
CA LEU A 67 5.15 11.40 -19.46
C LEU A 67 3.99 11.83 -20.36
N GLY A 68 4.22 12.91 -21.11
CA GLY A 68 3.15 13.53 -21.88
C GLY A 68 2.08 14.06 -20.96
N LYS A 69 0.88 13.51 -21.04
CA LYS A 69 -0.23 13.88 -20.16
C LYS A 69 -0.40 12.92 -18.99
N ILE A 70 0.49 11.94 -18.88
CA ILE A 70 0.39 10.91 -17.86
C ILE A 70 1.23 11.30 -16.66
N GLU A 71 0.59 11.44 -15.52
CA GLU A 71 1.27 11.73 -14.26
C GLU A 71 1.64 10.42 -13.58
N MET A 72 2.91 10.30 -13.19
CA MET A 72 3.41 9.15 -12.46
C MET A 72 3.62 9.53 -11.01
N TRP A 73 3.34 8.61 -10.12
CA TRP A 73 3.38 8.84 -8.67
C TRP A 73 4.18 7.75 -7.98
N ARG A 74 4.80 8.09 -6.88
CA ARG A 74 5.59 7.13 -6.11
C ARG A 74 5.42 7.36 -4.62
N LEU A 75 5.77 6.35 -3.85
CA LEU A 75 5.83 6.47 -2.40
C LEU A 75 6.94 7.45 -2.03
N ASN A 76 6.66 8.34 -1.10
CA ASN A 76 7.63 9.32 -0.63
C ASN A 76 8.55 8.68 0.41
N LYS A 77 9.46 7.82 -0.05
CA LYS A 77 10.28 6.96 0.81
C LYS A 77 11.22 7.72 1.72
N GLU A 78 11.58 8.93 1.35
CA GLU A 78 12.51 9.74 2.12
C GLU A 78 11.86 10.40 3.34
N HIS A 79 10.55 10.49 3.36
CA HIS A 79 9.85 11.11 4.48
C HIS A 79 9.91 10.21 5.71
N PRO A 80 10.27 10.74 6.89
CA PRO A 80 10.41 9.92 8.10
C PRO A 80 9.16 9.11 8.45
N LYS A 81 7.99 9.71 8.29
CA LYS A 81 6.72 9.04 8.55
C LYS A 81 6.55 7.83 7.65
N VAL A 82 6.90 7.98 6.37
CA VAL A 82 6.75 6.89 5.40
C VAL A 82 7.73 5.77 5.73
N LYS A 83 8.94 6.10 6.17
CA LYS A 83 9.91 5.08 6.57
C LYS A 83 9.36 4.22 7.71
N VAL A 84 8.71 4.84 8.69
CA VAL A 84 8.09 4.10 9.80
C VAL A 84 6.97 3.20 9.28
N LEU A 85 6.13 3.71 8.38
CA LEU A 85 5.05 2.91 7.81
C LEU A 85 5.58 1.73 7.03
N MET A 86 6.66 1.92 6.26
CA MET A 86 7.30 0.83 5.52
C MET A 86 7.80 -0.26 6.45
N GLN A 87 8.47 0.13 7.52
CA GLN A 87 8.97 -0.81 8.52
C GLN A 87 7.83 -1.58 9.17
N THR A 88 6.74 -0.88 9.49
CA THR A 88 5.57 -1.51 10.08
C THR A 88 4.97 -2.55 9.15
N ALA A 89 4.82 -2.21 7.88
CA ALA A 89 4.26 -3.13 6.90
C ALA A 89 5.12 -4.38 6.75
N VAL A 90 6.44 -4.21 6.67
CA VAL A 90 7.36 -5.33 6.56
C VAL A 90 7.30 -6.21 7.79
N ARG A 91 7.31 -5.62 8.97
CA ARG A 91 7.27 -6.40 10.22
C ARG A 91 5.96 -7.16 10.38
N LEU A 92 4.85 -6.57 9.96
CA LEU A 92 3.58 -7.29 9.98
C LEU A 92 3.59 -8.46 9.03
N SER A 93 4.18 -8.30 7.85
CA SER A 93 4.31 -9.40 6.89
C SER A 93 5.16 -10.53 7.45
N LEU A 94 6.29 -10.21 8.08
CA LEU A 94 7.14 -11.21 8.72
C LEU A 94 6.42 -11.90 9.86
N GLY A 95 5.67 -11.14 10.67
CA GLY A 95 4.89 -11.71 11.75
C GLY A 95 3.86 -12.70 11.26
N TYR A 96 3.23 -12.40 10.14
CA TYR A 96 2.29 -13.31 9.53
C TYR A 96 2.95 -14.63 9.11
N LEU A 97 4.11 -14.54 8.46
CA LEU A 97 4.86 -15.72 8.04
C LEU A 97 5.30 -16.57 9.24
N GLU A 98 5.75 -15.93 10.29
CA GLU A 98 6.14 -16.64 11.52
C GLU A 98 4.94 -17.35 12.15
N SER A 99 3.78 -16.71 12.12
CA SER A 99 2.55 -17.31 12.62
C SER A 99 2.18 -18.55 11.84
N LEU A 100 2.34 -18.52 10.51
CA LEU A 100 2.08 -19.68 9.67
C LEU A 100 3.04 -20.81 9.98
N LYS A 101 4.32 -20.50 10.19
CA LYS A 101 5.31 -21.50 10.55
C LYS A 101 5.00 -22.13 11.89
N ALA A 102 4.58 -21.34 12.86
CA ALA A 102 4.21 -21.86 14.17
C ALA A 102 3.03 -22.81 14.07
N LYS A 103 2.03 -22.48 13.28
CA LYS A 103 0.88 -23.36 13.06
C LYS A 103 1.30 -24.65 12.39
N ALA A 104 2.19 -24.58 11.40
CA ALA A 104 2.66 -25.77 10.72
C ALA A 104 3.39 -26.70 11.69
N LYS A 105 4.23 -26.15 12.57
CA LYS A 105 4.94 -26.96 13.56
C LYS A 105 3.96 -27.57 14.55
N THR A 106 2.94 -26.85 14.95
CA THR A 106 1.97 -27.33 15.91
C THR A 106 1.11 -28.44 15.33
N ALA A 107 0.85 -28.35 14.03
CA ALA A 107 0.00 -29.34 13.36
C ALA A 107 0.70 -30.66 13.13
N SER A 108 2.01 -30.66 13.22
CA SER A 108 2.76 -31.90 13.07
C SER A 108 3.03 -32.53 14.43
#